data_80011769ae10ceec1b2247762fe078e7
#
_entry.id   80011769ae10ceec1b2247762fe078e7
#
_cell.length_a   1.000
_cell.length_b   1.000
_cell.length_c   1.000
_cell.angle_alpha   90.00
_cell.angle_beta   90.00
_cell.angle_gamma   90.00
#
_symmetry.space_group_name_H-M   'P 1'
#
loop_
_entity.id
_entity.type
_entity.pdbx_description
1 polymer ?
#
loop_
_entity_poly.entity_id
_entity_poly.type
_entity_poly.pdbx_seq_one_letter_code
_entity_poly.pdbx_strand_id
1 'polypeptide(L)'
;MRITDFDALRLQVSQPELDAYRARNTPELDDLTAYLSGEDNLLDAQAIAAHLFATEPVDVFLSHAHADHDAVVALAVTLERLGLRVFVDACVWGDVYALLLKVDQARAGIPGEPGVFNYTRATRNAANMYMILSVALQRMIDQSELLLFLDSSAVRVQDYVEGEAYIGSPWIFAELMFAQMVARRPRLAGIGTENLSEALARNEAGATAPMVRYRLPESSHTMPSATLKRLISSATFAATLATRFRLRSSSYDFLDQFYRELPLSAAERELLGWADEAR
;
A
#
# COMPACT_ATOMS: atom_id res chain seq x y z
N MET A 1 3.63 0.07 11.14
CA MET A 1 3.49 1.32 11.93
C MET A 1 2.11 1.91 11.74
N ARG A 2 1.45 2.39 12.81
CA ARG A 2 0.11 2.99 12.75
C ARG A 2 0.18 4.49 13.03
N ILE A 3 -0.38 5.30 12.15
CA ILE A 3 -0.56 6.74 12.33
C ILE A 3 -2.00 6.97 12.80
N THR A 4 -2.18 7.41 14.04
CA THR A 4 -3.51 7.72 14.60
C THR A 4 -3.98 9.12 14.23
N ASP A 5 -5.30 9.31 14.28
CA ASP A 5 -5.94 10.60 14.02
C ASP A 5 -5.59 11.16 12.62
N PHE A 6 -5.50 10.27 11.62
CA PHE A 6 -5.12 10.67 10.27
C PHE A 6 -6.08 11.72 9.69
N ASP A 7 -7.35 11.66 10.07
CA ASP A 7 -8.35 12.68 9.71
C ASP A 7 -7.94 14.12 10.07
N ALA A 8 -7.08 14.28 11.07
CA ALA A 8 -6.59 15.61 11.51
C ALA A 8 -5.39 16.11 10.69
N LEU A 9 -4.77 15.25 9.90
CA LEU A 9 -3.61 15.63 9.07
C LEU A 9 -4.08 16.53 7.92
N ARG A 10 -3.50 17.73 7.84
CA ARG A 10 -3.73 18.67 6.75
C ARG A 10 -2.39 19.06 6.15
N LEU A 11 -2.19 18.70 4.89
CA LEU A 11 -0.99 19.01 4.10
C LEU A 11 -1.37 19.94 2.96
N GLN A 12 -0.46 20.86 2.65
CA GLN A 12 -0.67 21.82 1.56
C GLN A 12 0.00 21.28 0.29
N VAL A 13 -0.83 20.68 -0.56
CA VAL A 13 -0.43 20.22 -1.90
C VAL A 13 -1.45 20.77 -2.88
N SER A 14 -0.99 21.30 -3.99
CA SER A 14 -1.87 21.87 -5.01
C SER A 14 -2.55 20.77 -5.82
N GLN A 15 -3.74 21.05 -6.35
CA GLN A 15 -4.47 20.10 -7.19
C GLN A 15 -3.65 19.59 -8.40
N PRO A 16 -2.90 20.44 -9.13
CA PRO A 16 -2.06 19.94 -10.22
C PRO A 16 -1.00 18.92 -9.77
N GLU A 17 -0.45 19.05 -8.55
CA GLU A 17 0.52 18.08 -8.02
C GLU A 17 -0.13 16.75 -7.66
N LEU A 18 -1.33 16.79 -7.08
CA LEU A 18 -2.12 15.59 -6.82
C LEU A 18 -2.44 14.85 -8.12
N ASP A 19 -2.88 15.57 -9.14
CA ASP A 19 -3.23 15.01 -10.44
C ASP A 19 -1.99 14.46 -11.16
N ALA A 20 -0.85 15.14 -11.07
CA ALA A 20 0.40 14.66 -11.62
C ALA A 20 0.89 13.38 -10.92
N TYR A 21 0.74 13.28 -9.59
CA TYR A 21 1.06 12.08 -8.85
C TYR A 21 0.19 10.89 -9.31
N ARG A 22 -1.13 11.10 -9.39
CA ARG A 22 -2.08 10.07 -9.85
C ARG A 22 -1.75 9.61 -11.27
N ALA A 23 -1.62 10.55 -12.21
CA ALA A 23 -1.31 10.23 -13.61
C ALA A 23 -0.03 9.41 -13.76
N ARG A 24 0.97 9.65 -12.91
CA ARG A 24 2.25 8.94 -12.96
C ARG A 24 2.18 7.53 -12.33
N ASN A 25 1.31 7.35 -11.34
CA ASN A 25 1.22 6.11 -10.56
C ASN A 25 -0.01 5.26 -10.86
N THR A 26 -0.89 5.70 -11.75
CA THR A 26 -2.04 4.89 -12.21
C THR A 26 -1.64 4.22 -13.52
N PRO A 27 -1.49 2.88 -13.55
CA PRO A 27 -1.24 2.16 -14.79
C PRO A 27 -2.46 2.33 -15.73
N GLU A 28 -2.19 2.38 -17.02
CA GLU A 28 -3.27 2.37 -18.00
C GLU A 28 -3.95 1.00 -17.99
N LEU A 29 -5.11 0.90 -17.34
CA LEU A 29 -5.90 -0.33 -17.27
C LEU A 29 -6.29 -0.86 -18.66
N ASP A 30 -6.23 -0.02 -19.69
CA ASP A 30 -6.51 -0.42 -21.06
C ASP A 30 -5.39 -1.31 -21.64
N ASP A 31 -4.17 -1.17 -21.17
CA ASP A 31 -3.07 -2.09 -21.51
C ASP A 31 -3.27 -3.48 -20.93
N LEU A 32 -4.03 -3.63 -19.82
CA LEU A 32 -4.41 -4.94 -19.31
C LEU A 32 -5.26 -5.73 -20.32
N THR A 33 -6.01 -5.06 -21.20
CA THR A 33 -6.74 -5.74 -22.26
C THR A 33 -5.83 -6.51 -23.21
N ALA A 34 -4.59 -6.09 -23.39
CA ALA A 34 -3.58 -6.83 -24.16
C ALA A 34 -3.28 -8.21 -23.55
N TYR A 35 -3.18 -8.29 -22.22
CA TYR A 35 -3.01 -9.57 -21.51
C TYR A 35 -4.27 -10.42 -21.49
N LEU A 36 -5.45 -9.78 -21.66
CA LEU A 36 -6.74 -10.45 -21.69
C LEU A 36 -7.11 -10.95 -23.09
N SER A 37 -6.51 -10.39 -24.14
CA SER A 37 -6.88 -10.62 -25.55
C SER A 37 -6.12 -11.79 -26.20
N GLY A 38 -5.20 -12.45 -25.52
CA GLY A 38 -4.44 -13.60 -26.04
C GLY A 38 -5.36 -14.75 -26.42
N GLU A 39 -5.11 -15.36 -27.59
CA GLU A 39 -5.90 -16.49 -28.13
C GLU A 39 -5.86 -17.74 -27.22
N ASP A 40 -4.82 -17.89 -26.42
CA ASP A 40 -4.53 -19.10 -25.65
C ASP A 40 -5.27 -19.24 -24.31
N ASN A 41 -6.17 -18.35 -23.96
CA ASN A 41 -6.91 -18.39 -22.68
C ASN A 41 -6.02 -18.42 -21.42
N LEU A 42 -4.74 -18.10 -21.55
CA LEU A 42 -3.75 -18.04 -20.48
C LEU A 42 -3.59 -16.59 -20.02
N LEU A 43 -3.70 -16.38 -18.70
CA LEU A 43 -3.34 -15.12 -18.05
C LEU A 43 -1.97 -15.30 -17.40
N ASP A 44 -0.99 -14.51 -17.83
CA ASP A 44 0.31 -14.50 -17.19
C ASP A 44 0.26 -13.65 -15.92
N ALA A 45 0.20 -14.33 -14.77
CA ALA A 45 0.12 -13.68 -13.47
C ALA A 45 1.32 -12.79 -13.17
N GLN A 46 2.52 -13.17 -13.64
CA GLN A 46 3.74 -12.37 -13.43
C GLN A 46 3.74 -11.12 -14.29
N ALA A 47 3.32 -11.24 -15.54
CA ALA A 47 3.20 -10.09 -16.43
C ALA A 47 2.15 -9.09 -15.94
N ILE A 48 0.99 -9.58 -15.47
CA ILE A 48 -0.07 -8.74 -14.88
C ILE A 48 0.45 -8.05 -13.61
N ALA A 49 1.11 -8.77 -12.71
CA ALA A 49 1.67 -8.20 -11.50
C ALA A 49 2.76 -7.16 -11.81
N ALA A 50 3.64 -7.42 -12.77
CA ALA A 50 4.70 -6.47 -13.18
C ALA A 50 4.14 -5.22 -13.86
N HIS A 51 2.99 -5.33 -14.55
CA HIS A 51 2.31 -4.19 -15.15
C HIS A 51 1.64 -3.30 -14.11
N LEU A 52 0.98 -3.92 -13.12
CA LEU A 52 0.22 -3.20 -12.08
C LEU A 52 1.12 -2.61 -10.99
N PHE A 53 2.27 -3.21 -10.71
CA PHE A 53 3.11 -2.82 -9.60
C PHE A 53 4.48 -2.35 -10.08
N ALA A 54 5.00 -1.32 -9.43
CA ALA A 54 6.35 -0.83 -9.70
C ALA A 54 7.37 -1.97 -9.52
N THR A 55 8.27 -2.12 -10.47
CA THR A 55 9.38 -3.08 -10.40
C THR A 55 10.50 -2.60 -9.47
N GLU A 56 10.50 -1.30 -9.15
CA GLU A 56 11.50 -0.69 -8.28
C GLU A 56 11.08 -0.73 -6.81
N PRO A 57 12.04 -0.93 -5.89
CA PRO A 57 11.77 -0.88 -4.46
C PRO A 57 11.21 0.48 -4.06
N VAL A 58 10.25 0.51 -3.14
CA VAL A 58 9.69 1.71 -2.54
C VAL A 58 10.19 1.86 -1.10
N ASP A 59 10.33 3.11 -0.65
CA ASP A 59 10.78 3.37 0.72
C ASP A 59 9.61 3.32 1.69
N VAL A 60 8.44 3.83 1.28
CA VAL A 60 7.25 3.91 2.13
C VAL A 60 6.02 3.35 1.43
N PHE A 61 5.35 2.39 2.07
CA PHE A 61 4.05 1.86 1.68
C PHE A 61 2.96 2.51 2.52
N LEU A 62 1.94 3.12 1.88
CA LEU A 62 0.81 3.77 2.55
C LEU A 62 -0.45 2.90 2.46
N SER A 63 -0.82 2.28 3.58
CA SER A 63 -2.06 1.50 3.75
C SER A 63 -3.17 2.41 4.27
N HIS A 64 -4.33 2.47 3.61
CA HIS A 64 -5.38 3.45 3.92
C HIS A 64 -6.79 3.02 3.47
N ALA A 65 -7.81 3.72 3.95
CA ALA A 65 -9.16 3.58 3.42
C ALA A 65 -9.33 4.37 2.11
N HIS A 66 -10.06 3.81 1.15
CA HIS A 66 -10.31 4.45 -0.15
C HIS A 66 -10.90 5.87 -0.02
N ALA A 67 -11.71 6.12 1.00
CA ALA A 67 -12.28 7.45 1.26
C ALA A 67 -11.23 8.53 1.60
N ASP A 68 -10.03 8.14 2.04
CA ASP A 68 -8.94 9.04 2.39
C ASP A 68 -7.97 9.34 1.25
N HIS A 69 -8.25 8.83 0.05
CA HIS A 69 -7.33 8.82 -1.08
C HIS A 69 -6.65 10.16 -1.35
N ASP A 70 -7.40 11.27 -1.38
CA ASP A 70 -6.83 12.61 -1.64
C ASP A 70 -5.83 13.06 -0.57
N ALA A 71 -6.14 12.80 0.70
CA ALA A 71 -5.25 13.12 1.82
C ALA A 71 -3.99 12.24 1.80
N VAL A 72 -4.13 10.98 1.37
CA VAL A 72 -3.03 10.03 1.25
C VAL A 72 -2.11 10.40 0.09
N VAL A 73 -2.67 10.79 -1.06
CA VAL A 73 -1.88 11.30 -2.19
C VAL A 73 -1.14 12.59 -1.80
N ALA A 74 -1.76 13.47 -1.01
CA ALA A 74 -1.07 14.65 -0.50
C ALA A 74 0.10 14.29 0.44
N LEU A 75 -0.04 13.25 1.25
CA LEU A 75 1.05 12.72 2.06
C LEU A 75 2.15 12.13 1.17
N ALA A 76 1.80 11.33 0.18
CA ALA A 76 2.74 10.74 -0.76
C ALA A 76 3.57 11.80 -1.48
N VAL A 77 2.93 12.80 -2.09
CA VAL A 77 3.61 13.94 -2.74
C VAL A 77 4.54 14.66 -1.76
N THR A 78 4.11 14.83 -0.52
CA THR A 78 4.93 15.51 0.49
C THR A 78 6.17 14.71 0.87
N LEU A 79 6.05 13.38 1.00
CA LEU A 79 7.17 12.48 1.26
C LEU A 79 8.12 12.38 0.05
N GLU A 80 7.59 12.38 -1.17
CA GLU A 80 8.40 12.42 -2.40
C GLU A 80 9.24 13.72 -2.51
N ARG A 81 8.71 14.85 -2.06
CA ARG A 81 9.49 16.11 -1.98
C ARG A 81 10.67 16.00 -1.01
N LEU A 82 10.64 15.07 -0.08
CA LEU A 82 11.75 14.74 0.81
C LEU A 82 12.71 13.69 0.22
N GLY A 83 12.46 13.25 -1.02
CA GLY A 83 13.31 12.32 -1.75
C GLY A 83 12.96 10.84 -1.54
N LEU A 84 11.83 10.52 -0.91
CA LEU A 84 11.36 9.15 -0.70
C LEU A 84 10.56 8.65 -1.89
N ARG A 85 10.61 7.34 -2.16
CA ARG A 85 9.73 6.67 -3.11
C ARG A 85 8.54 6.12 -2.33
N VAL A 86 7.34 6.54 -2.71
CA VAL A 86 6.13 6.25 -1.96
C VAL A 86 5.16 5.45 -2.82
N PHE A 87 4.63 4.36 -2.27
CA PHE A 87 3.61 3.56 -2.90
C PHE A 87 2.25 3.78 -2.23
N VAL A 88 1.24 4.03 -3.07
CA VAL A 88 -0.17 4.16 -2.67
C VAL A 88 -0.96 3.14 -3.47
N ASP A 89 -1.46 2.10 -2.83
CA ASP A 89 -2.14 0.97 -3.46
C ASP A 89 -3.35 1.38 -4.32
N ALA A 90 -4.20 2.27 -3.81
CA ALA A 90 -5.38 2.76 -4.53
C ALA A 90 -5.06 3.53 -5.82
N CYS A 91 -3.83 4.03 -6.00
CA CYS A 91 -3.40 4.63 -7.26
C CYS A 91 -3.15 3.58 -8.35
N VAL A 92 -2.81 2.36 -7.95
CA VAL A 92 -2.39 1.30 -8.87
C VAL A 92 -3.56 0.59 -9.52
N TRP A 93 -4.57 0.22 -8.74
CA TRP A 93 -5.73 -0.52 -9.27
C TRP A 93 -7.06 0.22 -9.18
N GLY A 94 -7.07 1.43 -8.57
CA GLY A 94 -8.29 2.21 -8.43
C GLY A 94 -9.40 1.39 -7.77
N ASP A 95 -10.40 1.03 -8.54
CA ASP A 95 -11.46 0.13 -8.13
C ASP A 95 -11.18 -1.29 -8.65
N VAL A 96 -10.87 -2.21 -7.74
CA VAL A 96 -10.67 -3.64 -8.05
C VAL A 96 -11.89 -4.27 -8.73
N TYR A 97 -13.08 -3.78 -8.44
CA TYR A 97 -14.31 -4.27 -9.05
C TYR A 97 -14.42 -3.84 -10.53
N ALA A 98 -13.96 -2.63 -10.86
CA ALA A 98 -13.87 -2.18 -12.26
C ALA A 98 -12.88 -3.04 -13.05
N LEU A 99 -11.74 -3.40 -12.45
CA LEU A 99 -10.78 -4.32 -13.03
C LEU A 99 -11.39 -5.71 -13.25
N LEU A 100 -12.06 -6.27 -12.24
CA LEU A 100 -12.75 -7.56 -12.34
C LEU A 100 -13.82 -7.55 -13.43
N LEU A 101 -14.59 -6.47 -13.52
CA LEU A 101 -15.61 -6.33 -14.55
C LEU A 101 -15.00 -6.39 -15.96
N LYS A 102 -13.87 -5.73 -16.22
CA LYS A 102 -13.17 -5.83 -17.52
C LYS A 102 -12.74 -7.27 -17.82
N VAL A 103 -12.19 -7.97 -16.83
CA VAL A 103 -11.82 -9.39 -16.97
C VAL A 103 -13.02 -10.26 -17.27
N ASP A 104 -14.15 -10.04 -16.58
CA ASP A 104 -15.38 -10.82 -16.78
C ASP A 104 -16.03 -10.53 -18.13
N GLN A 105 -16.02 -9.29 -18.59
CA GLN A 105 -16.47 -8.93 -19.94
C GLN A 105 -15.65 -9.65 -21.01
N ALA A 106 -14.35 -9.76 -20.83
CA ALA A 106 -13.46 -10.43 -21.79
C ALA A 106 -13.56 -11.97 -21.73
N ARG A 107 -13.78 -12.56 -20.54
CA ARG A 107 -13.57 -14.01 -20.31
C ARG A 107 -14.79 -14.79 -19.80
N ALA A 108 -15.79 -14.11 -19.26
CA ALA A 108 -16.95 -14.77 -18.64
C ALA A 108 -18.29 -14.43 -19.30
N GLY A 109 -18.31 -13.51 -20.28
CA GLY A 109 -19.54 -13.11 -21.00
C GLY A 109 -20.26 -14.29 -21.64
N ILE A 110 -21.59 -14.25 -21.63
CA ILE A 110 -22.45 -15.22 -22.35
C ILE A 110 -22.72 -14.66 -23.73
N PRO A 111 -22.41 -15.39 -24.81
CA PRO A 111 -22.69 -14.93 -26.19
C PRO A 111 -24.17 -14.58 -26.41
N GLY A 112 -24.42 -13.39 -26.89
CA GLY A 112 -25.77 -12.89 -27.15
C GLY A 112 -26.50 -12.27 -25.97
N GLU A 113 -25.91 -12.26 -24.78
CA GLU A 113 -26.50 -11.68 -23.56
C GLU A 113 -25.58 -10.61 -22.95
N PRO A 114 -25.63 -9.36 -23.40
CA PRO A 114 -24.76 -8.29 -22.88
C PRO A 114 -24.94 -8.09 -21.36
N GLY A 115 -23.83 -8.04 -20.63
CA GLY A 115 -23.84 -7.83 -19.18
C GLY A 115 -24.16 -9.07 -18.34
N VAL A 116 -24.37 -10.23 -18.99
CA VAL A 116 -24.59 -11.52 -18.30
C VAL A 116 -23.29 -12.33 -18.34
N PHE A 117 -22.90 -12.86 -17.20
CA PHE A 117 -21.65 -13.61 -17.03
C PHE A 117 -21.91 -15.03 -16.59
N ASN A 118 -21.09 -15.97 -17.08
CA ASN A 118 -21.06 -17.32 -16.56
C ASN A 118 -20.48 -17.31 -15.14
N TYR A 119 -21.28 -17.70 -14.16
CA TYR A 119 -20.93 -17.65 -12.73
C TYR A 119 -19.62 -18.35 -12.42
N THR A 120 -19.43 -19.56 -12.93
CA THR A 120 -18.21 -20.35 -12.65
C THR A 120 -16.95 -19.66 -13.21
N ARG A 121 -17.04 -19.06 -14.39
CA ARG A 121 -15.92 -18.34 -15.01
C ARG A 121 -15.64 -17.03 -14.25
N ALA A 122 -16.66 -16.25 -13.93
CA ALA A 122 -16.52 -15.01 -13.19
C ALA A 122 -15.93 -15.25 -11.79
N THR A 123 -16.40 -16.26 -11.06
CA THR A 123 -15.84 -16.63 -9.75
C THR A 123 -14.36 -17.04 -9.85
N ARG A 124 -14.00 -17.79 -10.90
CA ARG A 124 -12.59 -18.18 -11.12
C ARG A 124 -11.73 -16.96 -11.48
N ASN A 125 -12.23 -16.05 -12.31
CA ASN A 125 -11.54 -14.80 -12.63
C ASN A 125 -11.29 -13.97 -11.37
N ALA A 126 -12.32 -13.80 -10.55
CA ALA A 126 -12.20 -13.08 -9.28
C ALA A 126 -11.14 -13.72 -8.36
N ALA A 127 -11.20 -15.05 -8.16
CA ALA A 127 -10.23 -15.75 -7.33
C ALA A 127 -8.78 -15.56 -7.85
N ASN A 128 -8.57 -15.72 -9.17
CA ASN A 128 -7.24 -15.53 -9.77
C ASN A 128 -6.74 -14.10 -9.61
N MET A 129 -7.58 -13.09 -9.89
CA MET A 129 -7.20 -11.68 -9.78
C MET A 129 -6.89 -11.31 -8.32
N TYR A 130 -7.71 -11.74 -7.35
CA TYR A 130 -7.42 -11.51 -5.94
C TYR A 130 -6.10 -12.13 -5.51
N MET A 131 -5.77 -13.33 -5.99
CA MET A 131 -4.49 -13.98 -5.69
C MET A 131 -3.31 -13.22 -6.31
N ILE A 132 -3.40 -12.83 -7.58
CA ILE A 132 -2.34 -12.05 -8.26
C ILE A 132 -2.09 -10.74 -7.51
N LEU A 133 -3.15 -9.98 -7.21
CA LEU A 133 -3.05 -8.71 -6.51
C LEU A 133 -2.51 -8.89 -5.08
N SER A 134 -2.98 -9.91 -4.35
CA SER A 134 -2.51 -10.17 -2.98
C SER A 134 -1.02 -10.51 -2.93
N VAL A 135 -0.54 -11.36 -3.84
CA VAL A 135 0.90 -11.73 -3.91
C VAL A 135 1.75 -10.53 -4.28
N ALA A 136 1.31 -9.74 -5.25
CA ALA A 136 2.03 -8.54 -5.68
C ALA A 136 2.09 -7.49 -4.55
N LEU A 137 0.98 -7.30 -3.83
CA LEU A 137 0.90 -6.41 -2.67
C LEU A 137 1.85 -6.84 -1.54
N GLN A 138 1.84 -8.14 -1.21
CA GLN A 138 2.74 -8.69 -0.21
C GLN A 138 4.21 -8.47 -0.60
N ARG A 139 4.54 -8.64 -1.88
CA ARG A 139 5.88 -8.36 -2.40
C ARG A 139 6.26 -6.88 -2.24
N MET A 140 5.35 -5.96 -2.53
CA MET A 140 5.59 -4.52 -2.34
C MET A 140 5.83 -4.18 -0.86
N ILE A 141 5.05 -4.77 0.06
CA ILE A 141 5.24 -4.59 1.50
C ILE A 141 6.61 -5.14 1.95
N ASP A 142 6.99 -6.34 1.48
CA ASP A 142 8.27 -6.96 1.80
C ASP A 142 9.47 -6.13 1.31
N GLN A 143 9.32 -5.44 0.18
CA GLN A 143 10.37 -4.60 -0.40
C GLN A 143 10.41 -3.18 0.16
N SER A 144 9.37 -2.73 0.86
CA SER A 144 9.32 -1.40 1.47
C SER A 144 10.08 -1.37 2.79
N GLU A 145 10.74 -0.24 3.08
CA GLU A 145 11.38 -0.03 4.37
C GLU A 145 10.37 0.21 5.48
N LEU A 146 9.30 0.93 5.15
CA LEU A 146 8.29 1.35 6.13
C LEU A 146 6.88 1.19 5.58
N LEU A 147 6.03 0.42 6.26
CA LEU A 147 4.59 0.44 6.06
C LEU A 147 3.96 1.40 7.08
N LEU A 148 3.25 2.42 6.57
CA LEU A 148 2.41 3.33 7.35
C LEU A 148 0.94 2.96 7.14
N PHE A 149 0.30 2.47 8.18
CA PHE A 149 -1.15 2.33 8.24
C PHE A 149 -1.77 3.65 8.74
N LEU A 150 -2.59 4.27 7.91
CA LEU A 150 -3.21 5.57 8.16
C LEU A 150 -4.59 5.34 8.77
N ASP A 151 -4.64 5.40 10.10
CA ASP A 151 -5.84 5.11 10.88
C ASP A 151 -6.75 6.35 10.94
N SER A 152 -7.79 6.33 10.12
CA SER A 152 -8.85 7.32 10.03
C SER A 152 -10.19 6.76 10.51
N SER A 153 -11.17 7.62 10.63
CA SER A 153 -12.56 7.21 10.90
C SER A 153 -13.14 6.34 9.78
N ALA A 154 -12.68 6.52 8.53
CA ALA A 154 -13.15 5.79 7.36
C ALA A 154 -12.71 4.31 7.35
N VAL A 155 -11.63 3.97 8.05
CA VAL A 155 -11.14 2.58 8.14
C VAL A 155 -12.01 1.74 9.04
N ARG A 156 -12.64 2.35 10.06
CA ARG A 156 -13.28 1.63 11.16
C ARG A 156 -14.73 1.27 10.86
N VAL A 157 -15.11 0.07 11.27
CA VAL A 157 -16.52 -0.33 11.37
C VAL A 157 -17.06 0.21 12.70
N GLN A 158 -18.02 1.12 12.63
CA GLN A 158 -18.63 1.74 13.81
C GLN A 158 -19.56 0.76 14.55
N ASP A 159 -19.61 0.89 15.87
CA ASP A 159 -20.66 0.44 16.81
C ASP A 159 -20.91 -1.07 16.94
N TYR A 160 -19.88 -1.91 17.02
CA TYR A 160 -20.15 -3.34 17.15
C TYR A 160 -19.81 -3.96 18.52
N VAL A 161 -18.74 -3.54 19.17
CA VAL A 161 -18.36 -3.97 20.53
C VAL A 161 -17.55 -2.85 21.19
N GLU A 162 -17.94 -2.43 22.38
CA GLU A 162 -17.17 -1.47 23.16
C GLU A 162 -15.74 -1.97 23.43
N GLY A 163 -14.76 -1.15 23.11
CA GLY A 163 -13.35 -1.42 23.40
C GLY A 163 -12.58 -2.23 22.35
N GLU A 164 -13.22 -2.72 21.29
CA GLU A 164 -12.55 -3.42 20.22
C GLU A 164 -12.60 -2.64 18.89
N ALA A 165 -11.45 -2.55 18.19
CA ALA A 165 -11.36 -1.89 16.88
C ALA A 165 -11.49 -2.93 15.76
N TYR A 166 -12.44 -2.69 14.85
CA TYR A 166 -12.65 -3.50 13.65
C TYR A 166 -12.48 -2.66 12.40
N ILE A 167 -12.00 -3.31 11.33
CA ILE A 167 -11.86 -2.74 9.99
C ILE A 167 -12.75 -3.49 9.02
N GLY A 168 -13.30 -2.77 8.03
CA GLY A 168 -14.19 -3.35 7.01
C GLY A 168 -13.46 -3.81 5.75
N SER A 169 -12.20 -3.40 5.54
CA SER A 169 -11.44 -3.74 4.35
C SER A 169 -10.64 -5.03 4.53
N PRO A 170 -10.89 -6.08 3.73
CA PRO A 170 -10.07 -7.27 3.70
C PRO A 170 -8.64 -7.00 3.23
N TRP A 171 -8.44 -5.99 2.38
CA TRP A 171 -7.14 -5.59 1.88
C TRP A 171 -6.26 -5.01 2.98
N ILE A 172 -6.75 -4.00 3.70
CA ILE A 172 -6.04 -3.40 4.84
C ILE A 172 -5.73 -4.48 5.89
N PHE A 173 -6.67 -5.39 6.16
CA PHE A 173 -6.44 -6.49 7.08
C PHE A 173 -5.28 -7.39 6.62
N ALA A 174 -5.29 -7.80 5.34
CA ALA A 174 -4.25 -8.64 4.76
C ALA A 174 -2.87 -7.95 4.79
N GLU A 175 -2.80 -6.66 4.46
CA GLU A 175 -1.59 -5.85 4.51
C GLU A 175 -0.99 -5.79 5.92
N LEU A 176 -1.82 -5.50 6.92
CA LEU A 176 -1.38 -5.41 8.31
C LEU A 176 -0.96 -6.77 8.88
N MET A 177 -1.68 -7.84 8.54
CA MET A 177 -1.31 -9.20 8.94
C MET A 177 0.00 -9.61 8.29
N PHE A 178 0.19 -9.34 7.01
CA PHE A 178 1.43 -9.66 6.31
C PHE A 178 2.61 -8.85 6.87
N ALA A 179 2.44 -7.56 7.12
CA ALA A 179 3.46 -6.71 7.72
C ALA A 179 3.92 -7.17 9.12
N GLN A 180 3.06 -7.91 9.87
CA GLN A 180 3.46 -8.55 11.12
C GLN A 180 4.31 -9.82 10.91
N MET A 181 4.10 -10.52 9.79
CA MET A 181 4.80 -11.78 9.48
C MET A 181 6.12 -11.57 8.76
N VAL A 182 6.29 -10.43 8.07
CA VAL A 182 7.52 -10.11 7.36
C VAL A 182 8.68 -9.97 8.34
N ALA A 183 9.76 -10.69 8.06
CA ALA A 183 10.98 -10.57 8.83
C ALA A 183 11.63 -9.21 8.59
N ARG A 184 11.88 -8.47 9.68
CA ARG A 184 12.62 -7.22 9.60
C ARG A 184 14.05 -7.47 9.19
N ARG A 185 14.54 -6.71 8.22
CA ARG A 185 15.89 -6.83 7.69
C ARG A 185 16.71 -5.59 8.03
N PRO A 186 18.05 -5.73 8.18
CA PRO A 186 18.91 -4.57 8.26
C PRO A 186 18.74 -3.70 7.03
N ARG A 187 18.77 -2.39 7.20
CA ARG A 187 18.82 -1.43 6.09
C ARG A 187 20.08 -1.69 5.29
N LEU A 188 19.94 -2.32 4.13
CA LEU A 188 21.04 -2.56 3.21
C LEU A 188 21.14 -1.42 2.22
N ALA A 189 22.32 -0.83 2.12
CA ALA A 189 22.67 0.03 1.00
C ALA A 189 22.69 -0.82 -0.27
N GLY A 190 21.58 -0.86 -0.98
CA GLY A 190 21.41 -1.34 -2.34
C GLY A 190 21.93 -2.73 -2.66
N ILE A 191 21.12 -3.78 -2.51
CA ILE A 191 21.31 -5.06 -3.22
C ILE A 191 19.93 -5.67 -3.54
N GLY A 192 19.82 -6.20 -4.76
CA GLY A 192 18.62 -6.71 -5.37
C GLY A 192 18.10 -8.03 -4.81
N THR A 193 16.88 -8.27 -5.18
CA THR A 193 15.98 -9.33 -4.72
C THR A 193 16.29 -10.69 -5.32
N GLU A 194 16.21 -11.76 -4.51
CA GLU A 194 15.92 -13.11 -4.95
C GLU A 194 14.74 -13.71 -4.20
N ASN A 195 13.80 -14.17 -5.00
CA ASN A 195 12.73 -15.16 -4.85
C ASN A 195 12.23 -15.60 -3.48
N LEU A 196 10.93 -15.40 -3.27
CA LEU A 196 10.12 -16.29 -2.42
C LEU A 196 8.83 -16.69 -3.17
N SER A 197 8.69 -17.98 -3.41
CA SER A 197 7.49 -18.61 -3.94
C SER A 197 6.78 -19.39 -2.83
N GLU A 198 5.44 -19.46 -2.99
CA GLU A 198 4.49 -20.38 -2.38
C GLU A 198 3.99 -20.14 -0.95
N ALA A 199 2.72 -19.70 -0.89
CA ALA A 199 1.74 -20.23 0.07
C ALA A 199 0.33 -20.05 -0.47
N LEU A 200 -0.33 -21.17 -0.76
CA LEU A 200 -1.70 -21.26 -1.26
C LEU A 200 -2.72 -21.19 -0.14
N ALA A 201 -3.81 -20.48 -0.35
CA ALA A 201 -5.01 -20.56 0.49
C ALA A 201 -6.24 -20.88 -0.36
N ARG A 202 -7.02 -21.84 0.11
CA ARG A 202 -8.36 -22.15 -0.40
C ARG A 202 -9.37 -21.31 0.34
N ASN A 203 -10.38 -20.80 -0.39
CA ASN A 203 -11.67 -20.53 0.26
C ASN A 203 -12.83 -20.65 -0.72
N GLU A 204 -13.95 -21.17 -0.25
CA GLU A 204 -15.14 -21.52 -1.00
C GLU A 204 -16.20 -20.43 -0.90
N ALA A 205 -17.05 -20.35 -1.94
CA ALA A 205 -18.06 -19.34 -2.15
C ALA A 205 -19.44 -19.71 -1.59
N GLY A 206 -20.23 -18.70 -1.27
CA GLY A 206 -21.68 -18.85 -1.07
C GLY A 206 -22.39 -17.58 -0.65
N ALA A 207 -23.33 -17.17 -1.49
CA ALA A 207 -24.54 -16.38 -1.30
C ALA A 207 -24.54 -15.19 -0.33
N THR A 208 -24.99 -14.02 -0.85
CA THR A 208 -25.12 -12.72 -0.14
C THR A 208 -23.94 -12.43 0.77
N ALA A 209 -22.99 -11.70 0.22
CA ALA A 209 -21.73 -11.42 0.92
C ALA A 209 -22.02 -10.87 2.32
N PRO A 210 -21.82 -11.67 3.39
CA PRO A 210 -21.89 -11.13 4.72
C PRO A 210 -20.83 -10.05 4.82
N MET A 211 -21.14 -8.91 5.41
CA MET A 211 -20.15 -7.90 5.71
C MET A 211 -19.19 -8.53 6.72
N VAL A 212 -18.01 -8.93 6.22
CA VAL A 212 -16.96 -9.50 7.05
C VAL A 212 -16.26 -8.36 7.76
N ARG A 213 -16.15 -8.44 9.08
CA ARG A 213 -15.37 -7.51 9.88
C ARG A 213 -14.10 -8.20 10.32
N TYR A 214 -13.03 -7.43 10.31
CA TYR A 214 -11.72 -7.92 10.70
C TYR A 214 -11.27 -7.20 11.96
N ARG A 215 -10.81 -7.94 12.96
CA ARG A 215 -10.18 -7.32 14.13
C ARG A 215 -8.93 -6.58 13.67
N LEU A 216 -8.79 -5.30 14.08
CA LEU A 216 -7.61 -4.52 13.73
C LEU A 216 -6.35 -5.19 14.30
N PRO A 217 -5.38 -5.58 13.45
CA PRO A 217 -4.13 -6.16 13.92
C PRO A 217 -3.33 -5.17 14.77
N GLU A 218 -2.60 -5.69 15.75
CA GLU A 218 -1.71 -4.88 16.58
C GLU A 218 -0.58 -4.30 15.74
N SER A 219 -0.27 -3.02 15.94
CA SER A 219 0.85 -2.36 15.28
C SER A 219 2.05 -2.34 16.22
N SER A 220 3.25 -2.62 15.69
CA SER A 220 4.49 -2.58 16.47
C SER A 220 4.70 -1.23 17.15
N HIS A 221 4.39 -0.15 16.44
CA HIS A 221 4.50 1.22 16.92
C HIS A 221 3.30 2.05 16.48
N THR A 222 2.99 3.08 17.27
CA THR A 222 1.91 4.02 17.00
C THR A 222 2.43 5.45 17.13
N MET A 223 2.03 6.33 16.23
CA MET A 223 2.40 7.75 16.23
C MET A 223 1.19 8.61 15.91
N PRO A 224 0.93 9.69 16.66
CA PRO A 224 -0.09 10.68 16.31
C PRO A 224 0.23 11.40 14.99
N SER A 225 -0.78 11.71 14.21
CA SER A 225 -0.63 12.46 12.94
C SER A 225 -0.01 13.85 13.16
N ALA A 226 -0.25 14.47 14.32
CA ALA A 226 0.37 15.73 14.70
C ALA A 226 1.91 15.62 14.79
N THR A 227 2.43 14.50 15.32
CA THR A 227 3.88 14.24 15.37
C THR A 227 4.44 14.04 13.97
N LEU A 228 3.75 13.26 13.12
CA LEU A 228 4.14 13.08 11.71
C LEU A 228 4.17 14.43 10.98
N LYS A 229 3.17 15.28 11.17
CA LYS A 229 3.13 16.63 10.57
C LYS A 229 4.31 17.49 11.01
N ARG A 230 4.67 17.45 12.29
CA ARG A 230 5.83 18.17 12.83
C ARG A 230 7.12 17.69 12.20
N LEU A 231 7.32 16.38 12.07
CA LEU A 231 8.49 15.78 11.42
C LEU A 231 8.61 16.19 9.95
N ILE A 232 7.52 16.12 9.20
CA ILE A 232 7.46 16.56 7.80
C ILE A 232 7.85 18.04 7.69
N SER A 233 7.30 18.90 8.54
CA SER A 233 7.60 20.34 8.53
C SER A 233 9.07 20.61 8.84
N SER A 234 9.64 19.91 9.83
CA SER A 234 11.06 20.00 10.18
C SER A 234 11.97 19.55 9.04
N ALA A 235 11.66 18.40 8.43
CA ALA A 235 12.42 17.85 7.30
C ALA A 235 12.35 18.75 6.06
N THR A 236 11.17 19.31 5.76
CA THR A 236 10.99 20.24 4.63
C THR A 236 11.82 21.52 4.84
N PHE A 237 11.85 22.05 6.05
CA PHE A 237 12.70 23.19 6.39
C PHE A 237 14.18 22.87 6.25
N ALA A 238 14.63 21.72 6.77
CA ALA A 238 16.01 21.24 6.65
C ALA A 238 16.42 21.03 5.19
N ALA A 239 15.57 20.42 4.36
CA ALA A 239 15.81 20.22 2.94
C ALA A 239 15.94 21.57 2.18
N THR A 240 15.12 22.56 2.53
CA THR A 240 15.20 23.90 1.97
C THR A 240 16.54 24.58 2.32
N LEU A 241 16.99 24.45 3.56
CA LEU A 241 18.30 24.97 3.99
C LEU A 241 19.44 24.21 3.30
N ALA A 242 19.37 22.88 3.22
CA ALA A 242 20.39 22.08 2.55
C ALA A 242 20.56 22.49 1.09
N THR A 243 19.45 22.68 0.36
CA THR A 243 19.47 23.20 -1.02
C THR A 243 20.11 24.58 -1.10
N ARG A 244 19.73 25.50 -0.20
CA ARG A 244 20.26 26.89 -0.18
C ARG A 244 21.76 26.94 0.10
N PHE A 245 22.24 26.07 0.98
CA PHE A 245 23.66 26.02 1.38
C PHE A 245 24.47 24.96 0.65
N ARG A 246 23.88 24.26 -0.34
CA ARG A 246 24.50 23.16 -1.10
C ARG A 246 25.04 22.03 -0.20
N LEU A 247 24.35 21.74 0.90
CA LEU A 247 24.67 20.63 1.78
C LEU A 247 24.14 19.32 1.19
N ARG A 248 24.80 18.22 1.48
CA ARG A 248 24.28 16.90 1.13
C ARG A 248 23.09 16.58 2.04
N SER A 249 22.00 16.12 1.45
CA SER A 249 20.83 15.57 2.14
C SER A 249 20.55 14.18 1.57
N SER A 250 20.25 13.23 2.43
CA SER A 250 19.84 11.89 2.04
C SER A 250 18.32 11.79 2.12
N SER A 251 17.72 11.00 1.24
CA SER A 251 16.28 10.66 1.34
C SER A 251 15.97 9.95 2.67
N TYR A 252 16.96 9.27 3.26
CA TYR A 252 16.82 8.60 4.55
C TYR A 252 16.88 9.53 5.76
N ASP A 253 17.30 10.79 5.62
CA ASP A 253 17.36 11.73 6.75
C ASP A 253 16.00 11.91 7.43
N PHE A 254 14.91 11.88 6.67
CA PHE A 254 13.54 11.91 7.20
C PHE A 254 13.20 10.62 7.95
N LEU A 255 13.50 9.46 7.38
CA LEU A 255 13.23 8.16 8.02
C LEU A 255 14.01 8.01 9.33
N ASP A 256 15.25 8.48 9.38
CA ASP A 256 16.04 8.49 10.61
C ASP A 256 15.42 9.36 11.69
N GLN A 257 14.97 10.57 11.34
CA GLN A 257 14.23 11.43 12.27
C GLN A 257 12.92 10.79 12.73
N PHE A 258 12.22 10.14 11.81
CA PHE A 258 10.97 9.44 12.09
C PHE A 258 11.18 8.30 13.07
N TYR A 259 12.20 7.46 12.86
CA TYR A 259 12.51 6.34 13.75
C TYR A 259 13.00 6.77 15.13
N ARG A 260 13.68 7.91 15.25
CA ARG A 260 14.10 8.48 16.54
C ARG A 260 12.95 8.90 17.45
N GLU A 261 11.76 9.15 16.89
CA GLU A 261 10.54 9.44 17.68
C GLU A 261 9.86 8.17 18.23
N LEU A 262 10.34 6.98 17.85
CA LEU A 262 9.73 5.72 18.26
C LEU A 262 10.45 5.11 19.46
N PRO A 263 9.71 4.40 20.32
CA PRO A 263 10.30 3.64 21.42
C PRO A 263 10.92 2.34 20.91
N LEU A 264 11.99 2.45 20.12
CA LEU A 264 12.66 1.31 19.49
C LEU A 264 13.35 0.42 20.53
N SER A 265 13.18 -0.90 20.38
CA SER A 265 13.94 -1.91 21.10
C SER A 265 15.42 -1.90 20.69
N ALA A 266 16.29 -2.56 21.46
CA ALA A 266 17.70 -2.70 21.11
C ALA A 266 17.90 -3.40 19.77
N ALA A 267 17.12 -4.47 19.50
CA ALA A 267 17.18 -5.18 18.22
C ALA A 267 16.75 -4.30 17.02
N GLU A 268 15.75 -3.45 17.19
CA GLU A 268 15.32 -2.52 16.14
C GLU A 268 16.38 -1.45 15.86
N ARG A 269 17.06 -0.95 16.88
CA ARG A 269 18.19 -0.01 16.70
C ARG A 269 19.37 -0.68 15.99
N GLU A 270 19.66 -1.93 16.32
CA GLU A 270 20.70 -2.71 15.63
C GLU A 270 20.41 -2.85 14.15
N LEU A 271 19.16 -3.13 13.76
CA LEU A 271 18.73 -3.21 12.36
C LEU A 271 18.91 -1.88 11.60
N LEU A 272 18.80 -0.74 12.29
CA LEU A 272 19.04 0.59 11.75
C LEU A 272 20.53 0.99 11.75
N GLY A 273 21.40 0.16 12.29
CA GLY A 273 22.83 0.47 12.43
C GLY A 273 23.14 1.42 13.61
N TRP A 274 22.24 1.57 14.58
CA TRP A 274 22.36 2.48 15.73
C TRP A 274 22.74 1.77 17.05
N ALA A 275 23.40 0.62 16.95
CA ALA A 275 23.74 -0.20 18.13
C ALA A 275 24.57 0.55 19.19
N ASP A 276 25.41 1.50 18.75
CA ASP A 276 26.35 2.25 19.61
C ASP A 276 25.84 3.66 20.00
N GLU A 277 24.67 4.10 19.54
CA GLU A 277 24.09 5.37 19.99
C GLU A 277 23.46 5.18 21.37
N ALA A 278 24.26 5.41 22.44
CA ALA A 278 23.74 5.52 23.81
C ALA A 278 22.81 6.74 23.91
N ARG A 279 21.76 6.62 24.72
CA ARG A 279 20.74 7.63 25.01
C ARG A 279 21.32 8.97 25.43
#